data_5b9f36fa2bad78c38308f3ee4f022e36
#
_entry.id   5b9f36fa2bad78c38308f3ee4f022e36
#
_cell.length_a   1.000
_cell.length_b   1.000
_cell.length_c   1.000
_cell.angle_alpha   90.00
_cell.angle_beta   90.00
_cell.angle_gamma   90.00
#
_symmetry.space_group_name_H-M   'P 1'
#
loop_
_entity.id
_entity.type
_entity.pdbx_description
1 polymer ?
#
loop_
_entity_poly.entity_id
_entity_poly.type
_entity_poly.pdbx_seq_one_letter_code
_entity_poly.pdbx_strand_id
1 'polypeptide(L)'
;MRKTVKKLTAVGLTLTSVMGLVACGNNDASTGNKSTVDWANVEKPEAFTVMVDGTVPQMEEWGDKFDAQLKELTSLDFTVTRPDHNSYYDAVANSMLDASAMPDVIILSSDYLALYASQGLLWDMTDAWNNSATKASGRLIADAEKIMQANYVRGVDGEKALYGFVPTRGNGCCTYVKEAWATAAGYTKADLQKQMSYDDFYKMLKKMKEAKGVDYVISAPGFYSKEAPYTNYLPEFYQNAQFTFYYDQAQGKYVDGFSAKEMKDALQRIQNAVKDGLINKESSTKTTATARNDFKSTDPKTESGVFTYWAGQWAETLRGYLKGVGLDDSIIPILPVKELGKYAERLSPSWCITSHAAETGKAEGIFKYFLDKMLDGGDIQTLWEYGPKGYYYNVKDDGSFEFLPKKSDPKAKYSKAHLDCNLVLAGYGDGKKDPGMAAQPANVTECAEMFFKNSQLVDSPAMTEEVGKLVGDINTQRYTVVDKVARGEWSVDEGMKQYTDTVGSKVEAALKSLNEQFAGK
;
A
#
# COMPACT_ATOMS: atom_id res chain seq x y z
N MET A 1 29.72 1.47 -40.96
CA MET A 1 28.30 1.86 -40.96
C MET A 1 28.05 2.79 -39.77
N ARG A 2 27.92 4.08 -40.01
CA ARG A 2 27.70 5.11 -38.99
C ARG A 2 26.22 5.15 -38.67
N LYS A 3 25.84 4.96 -37.42
CA LYS A 3 24.46 5.21 -36.91
C LYS A 3 24.38 6.63 -36.36
N THR A 4 23.55 7.41 -36.99
CA THR A 4 23.25 8.82 -36.72
C THR A 4 22.33 8.87 -35.48
N VAL A 5 22.78 9.55 -34.42
CA VAL A 5 21.97 9.87 -33.25
C VAL A 5 21.16 11.12 -33.60
N LYS A 6 19.84 11.03 -33.59
CA LYS A 6 18.93 12.18 -33.70
C LYS A 6 18.76 12.81 -32.31
N LYS A 7 19.20 14.07 -32.18
CA LYS A 7 18.90 14.94 -31.03
C LYS A 7 17.41 15.30 -31.07
N LEU A 8 16.68 15.01 -30.03
CA LEU A 8 15.36 15.60 -29.77
C LEU A 8 15.56 17.01 -29.20
N THR A 9 15.03 17.98 -29.90
CA THR A 9 14.99 19.39 -29.51
C THR A 9 13.75 19.58 -28.62
N ALA A 10 13.92 20.08 -27.40
CA ALA A 10 12.84 20.49 -26.53
C ALA A 10 12.10 21.69 -27.15
N VAL A 11 10.81 21.53 -27.39
CA VAL A 11 9.90 22.62 -27.77
C VAL A 11 9.27 23.15 -26.47
N GLY A 12 9.66 24.35 -26.08
CA GLY A 12 9.02 25.09 -25.00
C GLY A 12 7.62 25.55 -25.44
N LEU A 13 6.60 25.07 -24.74
CA LEU A 13 5.26 25.63 -24.84
C LEU A 13 5.13 26.78 -23.84
N THR A 14 4.99 27.98 -24.37
CA THR A 14 4.60 29.18 -23.62
C THR A 14 3.09 29.15 -23.45
N LEU A 15 2.63 28.90 -22.22
CA LEU A 15 1.23 29.06 -21.85
C LEU A 15 0.94 30.56 -21.59
N THR A 16 0.13 31.14 -22.44
CA THR A 16 -0.45 32.47 -22.24
C THR A 16 -1.66 32.34 -21.29
N SER A 17 -1.49 32.77 -20.06
CA SER A 17 -2.58 32.90 -19.08
C SER A 17 -3.50 34.05 -19.47
N VAL A 18 -4.77 33.76 -19.70
CA VAL A 18 -5.85 34.77 -19.79
C VAL A 18 -6.36 35.03 -18.38
N MET A 19 -5.92 36.16 -17.79
CA MET A 19 -6.52 36.67 -16.56
C MET A 19 -7.84 37.36 -16.89
N GLY A 20 -8.93 36.78 -16.42
CA GLY A 20 -10.23 37.46 -16.30
C GLY A 20 -10.33 38.21 -14.97
N LEU A 21 -10.20 39.53 -15.02
CA LEU A 21 -10.47 40.45 -13.90
C LEU A 21 -11.96 40.48 -13.61
N VAL A 22 -12.36 40.16 -12.36
CA VAL A 22 -13.60 40.65 -11.78
C VAL A 22 -13.26 41.29 -10.44
N ALA A 23 -13.74 42.53 -10.29
CA ALA A 23 -13.39 43.49 -9.27
C ALA A 23 -14.10 43.31 -7.92
N CYS A 24 -13.36 43.63 -6.89
CA CYS A 24 -13.67 44.25 -5.56
C CYS A 24 -15.08 44.27 -4.98
N GLY A 25 -15.18 43.79 -3.73
CA GLY A 25 -16.19 44.21 -2.75
C GLY A 25 -15.99 43.60 -1.37
N ASN A 26 -15.33 44.34 -0.49
CA ASN A 26 -15.36 44.37 1.00
C ASN A 26 -15.33 43.12 1.87
N ASN A 27 -14.37 43.17 2.76
CA ASN A 27 -14.09 42.43 3.99
C ASN A 27 -15.31 41.96 4.81
N ASP A 28 -15.25 40.64 5.15
CA ASP A 28 -15.42 40.22 6.55
C ASP A 28 -14.76 38.84 6.73
N ALA A 29 -13.95 38.72 7.77
CA ALA A 29 -13.11 37.59 8.06
C ALA A 29 -13.93 36.45 8.69
N SER A 30 -14.22 35.43 7.88
CA SER A 30 -14.33 34.00 8.29
C SER A 30 -14.27 33.16 7.02
N THR A 31 -13.09 32.80 6.58
CA THR A 31 -12.90 32.08 5.32
C THR A 31 -13.08 30.58 5.52
N GLY A 32 -14.30 30.13 5.61
CA GLY A 32 -14.69 28.85 5.05
C GLY A 32 -14.88 29.07 3.54
N ASN A 33 -14.02 28.49 2.71
CA ASN A 33 -14.20 28.47 1.27
C ASN A 33 -15.57 27.84 0.98
N LYS A 34 -16.58 28.64 0.65
CA LYS A 34 -17.89 28.12 0.24
C LYS A 34 -17.67 27.49 -1.14
N SER A 35 -17.93 26.19 -1.24
CA SER A 35 -18.02 25.47 -2.51
C SER A 35 -18.82 26.28 -3.53
N THR A 36 -18.30 26.42 -4.74
CA THR A 36 -19.02 27.00 -5.86
C THR A 36 -19.89 25.94 -6.57
N VAL A 37 -19.71 24.64 -6.22
CA VAL A 37 -20.43 23.51 -6.80
C VAL A 37 -21.74 23.28 -6.06
N ASP A 38 -22.85 23.23 -6.78
CA ASP A 38 -24.14 22.80 -6.24
C ASP A 38 -24.21 21.26 -6.19
N TRP A 39 -23.63 20.68 -5.11
CA TRP A 39 -23.55 19.23 -4.92
C TRP A 39 -24.91 18.52 -4.92
N ALA A 40 -26.00 19.22 -4.61
CA ALA A 40 -27.34 18.64 -4.67
C ALA A 40 -27.75 18.32 -6.13
N ASN A 41 -27.39 19.19 -7.05
CA ASN A 41 -27.78 19.15 -8.46
C ASN A 41 -26.67 18.70 -9.42
N VAL A 42 -25.53 18.17 -8.91
CA VAL A 42 -24.52 17.54 -9.77
C VAL A 42 -25.15 16.40 -10.56
N GLU A 43 -25.02 16.44 -11.87
CA GLU A 43 -25.56 15.43 -12.79
C GLU A 43 -24.65 14.20 -12.86
N LYS A 44 -25.23 13.08 -13.33
CA LYS A 44 -24.42 11.89 -13.63
C LYS A 44 -23.44 12.21 -14.76
N PRO A 45 -22.18 11.68 -14.68
CA PRO A 45 -21.21 11.91 -15.73
C PRO A 45 -21.67 11.21 -17.01
N GLU A 46 -21.29 11.76 -18.16
CA GLU A 46 -21.27 11.02 -19.41
C GLU A 46 -20.33 9.82 -19.33
N ALA A 47 -20.20 9.06 -20.41
CA ALA A 47 -19.27 7.93 -20.48
C ALA A 47 -17.85 8.35 -20.07
N PHE A 48 -17.23 7.56 -19.20
CA PHE A 48 -15.88 7.83 -18.67
C PHE A 48 -15.01 6.57 -18.63
N THR A 49 -13.74 6.77 -18.47
CA THR A 49 -12.71 5.72 -18.48
C THR A 49 -12.09 5.52 -17.11
N VAL A 50 -11.83 4.26 -16.75
CA VAL A 50 -11.23 3.86 -15.48
C VAL A 50 -10.03 2.97 -15.77
N MET A 51 -8.89 3.27 -15.16
CA MET A 51 -7.71 2.40 -15.20
C MET A 51 -7.41 1.88 -13.79
N VAL A 52 -7.35 0.57 -13.64
CA VAL A 52 -7.03 -0.11 -12.39
C VAL A 52 -5.98 -1.19 -12.61
N ASP A 53 -5.21 -1.49 -11.56
CA ASP A 53 -4.34 -2.65 -11.55
C ASP A 53 -5.14 -3.94 -11.84
N GLY A 54 -4.60 -4.85 -12.65
CA GLY A 54 -5.27 -6.09 -13.04
C GLY A 54 -5.72 -6.98 -11.88
N THR A 55 -5.20 -6.73 -10.68
CA THR A 55 -5.61 -7.41 -9.45
C THR A 55 -6.70 -6.65 -8.66
N VAL A 56 -7.13 -5.46 -9.11
CA VAL A 56 -8.05 -4.61 -8.38
C VAL A 56 -9.36 -4.39 -9.16
N PRO A 57 -10.49 -4.76 -8.60
CA PRO A 57 -10.68 -5.83 -7.63
C PRO A 57 -10.15 -7.15 -8.20
N GLN A 58 -9.91 -8.19 -7.40
CA GLN A 58 -9.34 -9.48 -7.89
C GLN A 58 -10.26 -10.14 -8.93
N MET A 59 -10.13 -9.69 -10.18
CA MET A 59 -11.11 -9.93 -11.24
C MET A 59 -10.61 -10.84 -12.36
N GLU A 60 -9.44 -11.48 -12.20
CA GLU A 60 -8.85 -12.35 -13.25
C GLU A 60 -9.85 -13.34 -13.86
N GLU A 61 -10.81 -13.83 -13.06
CA GLU A 61 -11.78 -14.81 -13.51
C GLU A 61 -13.18 -14.22 -13.81
N TRP A 62 -13.51 -13.06 -13.24
CA TRP A 62 -14.87 -12.54 -13.19
C TRP A 62 -15.01 -11.05 -13.49
N GLY A 63 -13.98 -10.41 -14.08
CA GLY A 63 -13.95 -8.97 -14.35
C GLY A 63 -15.18 -8.44 -15.07
N ASP A 64 -15.56 -9.08 -16.16
CA ASP A 64 -16.75 -8.70 -16.92
C ASP A 64 -18.04 -8.77 -16.10
N LYS A 65 -18.12 -9.72 -15.17
CA LYS A 65 -19.30 -9.88 -14.30
C LYS A 65 -19.40 -8.79 -13.26
N PHE A 66 -18.27 -8.39 -12.70
CA PHE A 66 -18.21 -7.26 -11.79
C PHE A 66 -18.61 -5.96 -12.49
N ASP A 67 -18.02 -5.66 -13.64
CA ASP A 67 -18.31 -4.45 -14.41
C ASP A 67 -19.79 -4.39 -14.83
N ALA A 68 -20.37 -5.53 -15.26
CA ALA A 68 -21.77 -5.62 -15.62
C ALA A 68 -22.70 -5.34 -14.42
N GLN A 69 -22.43 -5.95 -13.25
CA GLN A 69 -23.22 -5.70 -12.04
C GLN A 69 -23.05 -4.26 -11.54
N LEU A 70 -21.83 -3.69 -11.61
CA LEU A 70 -21.61 -2.31 -11.21
C LEU A 70 -22.36 -1.33 -12.13
N LYS A 71 -22.35 -1.54 -13.44
CA LYS A 71 -23.13 -0.76 -14.40
C LYS A 71 -24.63 -0.85 -14.14
N GLU A 72 -25.13 -2.05 -13.85
CA GLU A 72 -26.54 -2.27 -13.50
C GLU A 72 -26.94 -1.49 -12.23
N LEU A 73 -26.14 -1.61 -11.16
CA LEU A 73 -26.42 -0.97 -9.87
C LEU A 73 -26.31 0.56 -9.92
N THR A 74 -25.35 1.09 -10.67
CA THR A 74 -25.09 2.53 -10.74
C THR A 74 -25.82 3.23 -11.88
N SER A 75 -26.18 2.51 -12.93
CA SER A 75 -26.67 3.06 -14.21
C SER A 75 -25.66 4.05 -14.83
N LEU A 76 -24.37 3.80 -14.66
CA LEU A 76 -23.28 4.58 -15.24
C LEU A 76 -22.73 3.89 -16.48
N ASP A 77 -22.29 4.69 -17.46
CA ASP A 77 -21.51 4.17 -18.59
C ASP A 77 -20.02 4.44 -18.37
N PHE A 78 -19.22 3.38 -18.29
CA PHE A 78 -17.78 3.48 -18.11
C PHE A 78 -17.06 2.31 -18.76
N THR A 79 -15.80 2.52 -19.08
CA THR A 79 -14.90 1.46 -19.59
C THR A 79 -13.74 1.28 -18.64
N VAL A 80 -13.44 0.03 -18.27
CA VAL A 80 -12.33 -0.28 -17.35
C VAL A 80 -11.20 -0.93 -18.14
N THR A 81 -10.00 -0.39 -17.99
CA THR A 81 -8.74 -1.00 -18.44
C THR A 81 -7.98 -1.57 -17.24
N ARG A 82 -7.43 -2.79 -17.40
CA ARG A 82 -6.73 -3.53 -16.34
C ARG A 82 -5.37 -4.00 -16.84
N PRO A 83 -4.35 -3.10 -16.89
CA PRO A 83 -2.99 -3.51 -17.18
C PRO A 83 -2.51 -4.60 -16.22
N ASP A 84 -1.59 -5.46 -16.68
CA ASP A 84 -0.97 -6.48 -15.84
C ASP A 84 -0.32 -5.87 -14.60
N HIS A 85 -0.48 -6.52 -13.45
CA HIS A 85 0.01 -6.06 -12.16
C HIS A 85 1.51 -5.67 -12.18
N ASN A 86 2.35 -6.48 -12.84
CA ASN A 86 3.80 -6.23 -12.85
C ASN A 86 4.20 -5.03 -13.73
N SER A 87 3.34 -4.61 -14.65
CA SER A 87 3.56 -3.47 -15.56
C SER A 87 2.55 -2.33 -15.36
N TYR A 88 1.77 -2.38 -14.30
CA TYR A 88 0.70 -1.39 -14.06
C TYR A 88 1.23 0.05 -14.06
N TYR A 89 2.29 0.33 -13.29
CA TYR A 89 2.82 1.68 -13.19
C TYR A 89 3.57 2.14 -14.44
N ASP A 90 4.05 1.24 -15.30
CA ASP A 90 4.54 1.58 -16.63
C ASP A 90 3.37 2.04 -17.53
N ALA A 91 2.24 1.35 -17.47
CA ALA A 91 1.03 1.75 -18.19
C ALA A 91 0.47 3.08 -17.67
N VAL A 92 0.46 3.28 -16.34
CA VAL A 92 0.12 4.56 -15.71
C VAL A 92 1.00 5.69 -16.25
N ALA A 93 2.32 5.54 -16.16
CA ALA A 93 3.26 6.56 -16.61
C ALA A 93 3.03 6.93 -18.09
N ASN A 94 2.80 5.93 -18.94
CA ASN A 94 2.52 6.16 -20.36
C ASN A 94 1.19 6.91 -20.59
N SER A 95 0.13 6.57 -19.85
CA SER A 95 -1.17 7.22 -19.99
C SER A 95 -1.18 8.66 -19.49
N MET A 96 -0.36 8.99 -18.47
CA MET A 96 -0.28 10.34 -17.89
C MET A 96 0.58 11.31 -18.72
N LEU A 97 1.27 10.84 -19.79
CA LEU A 97 2.06 11.70 -20.68
C LEU A 97 1.23 12.41 -21.77
N ASP A 98 0.04 11.90 -22.06
CA ASP A 98 -0.82 12.40 -23.13
C ASP A 98 -2.24 12.62 -22.60
N ALA A 99 -2.69 13.87 -22.57
CA ALA A 99 -4.03 14.22 -22.08
C ALA A 99 -5.15 13.46 -22.81
N SER A 100 -4.97 13.09 -24.09
CA SER A 100 -5.96 12.32 -24.87
C SER A 100 -6.00 10.83 -24.50
N ALA A 101 -4.95 10.29 -23.88
CA ALA A 101 -4.84 8.92 -23.41
C ALA A 101 -5.05 8.78 -21.90
N MET A 102 -5.12 9.92 -21.18
CA MET A 102 -5.28 9.96 -19.74
C MET A 102 -6.67 9.42 -19.35
N PRO A 103 -6.77 8.40 -18.48
CA PRO A 103 -8.07 7.93 -18.00
C PRO A 103 -8.73 8.99 -17.11
N ASP A 104 -10.08 8.98 -17.04
CA ASP A 104 -10.81 9.88 -16.14
C ASP A 104 -10.59 9.52 -14.66
N VAL A 105 -10.46 8.20 -14.37
CA VAL A 105 -10.24 7.66 -13.03
C VAL A 105 -9.07 6.69 -13.05
N ILE A 106 -8.23 6.76 -12.03
CA ILE A 106 -7.03 5.91 -11.91
C ILE A 106 -6.78 5.53 -10.45
N ILE A 107 -6.17 4.36 -10.21
CA ILE A 107 -5.69 3.99 -8.87
C ILE A 107 -4.18 4.24 -8.78
N LEU A 108 -3.75 4.92 -7.72
CA LEU A 108 -2.35 5.27 -7.50
C LEU A 108 -1.87 4.86 -6.10
N SER A 109 -0.66 4.33 -6.01
CA SER A 109 0.06 4.24 -4.73
C SER A 109 0.46 5.64 -4.25
N SER A 110 0.78 5.76 -2.96
CA SER A 110 0.99 7.05 -2.32
C SER A 110 2.12 7.89 -2.92
N ASP A 111 3.16 7.27 -3.48
CA ASP A 111 4.26 7.95 -4.16
C ASP A 111 3.84 8.51 -5.53
N TYR A 112 3.09 7.75 -6.32
CA TYR A 112 2.52 8.22 -7.58
C TYR A 112 1.40 9.25 -7.37
N LEU A 113 0.59 9.09 -6.32
CA LEU A 113 -0.39 10.11 -5.90
C LEU A 113 0.30 11.45 -5.64
N ALA A 114 1.36 11.45 -4.82
CA ALA A 114 2.11 12.67 -4.50
C ALA A 114 2.79 13.27 -5.74
N LEU A 115 3.37 12.42 -6.60
CA LEU A 115 4.02 12.85 -7.83
C LEU A 115 3.05 13.55 -8.78
N TYR A 116 1.94 12.90 -9.13
CA TYR A 116 1.01 13.45 -10.11
C TYR A 116 0.17 14.62 -9.56
N ALA A 117 -0.10 14.66 -8.26
CA ALA A 117 -0.69 15.84 -7.62
C ALA A 117 0.25 17.06 -7.75
N SER A 118 1.55 16.88 -7.48
CA SER A 118 2.55 17.97 -7.61
C SER A 118 2.73 18.46 -9.05
N GLN A 119 2.36 17.66 -10.04
CA GLN A 119 2.37 18.02 -11.46
C GLN A 119 1.05 18.61 -11.97
N GLY A 120 0.01 18.71 -11.13
CA GLY A 120 -1.30 19.20 -11.51
C GLY A 120 -2.11 18.25 -12.40
N LEU A 121 -1.76 16.94 -12.39
CA LEU A 121 -2.44 15.93 -13.23
C LEU A 121 -3.63 15.27 -12.53
N LEU A 122 -3.91 15.65 -11.29
CA LEU A 122 -5.03 15.13 -10.50
C LEU A 122 -5.98 16.26 -10.10
N TRP A 123 -7.26 15.92 -9.99
CA TRP A 123 -8.30 16.84 -9.52
C TRP A 123 -8.34 16.88 -8.00
N ASP A 124 -8.45 18.07 -7.42
CA ASP A 124 -8.66 18.27 -5.97
C ASP A 124 -10.07 17.88 -5.56
N MET A 125 -10.17 16.81 -4.79
CA MET A 125 -11.43 16.25 -4.27
C MET A 125 -11.81 16.80 -2.89
N THR A 126 -11.13 17.79 -2.35
CA THR A 126 -11.36 18.28 -0.98
C THR A 126 -12.79 18.74 -0.79
N ASP A 127 -13.32 19.54 -1.71
CA ASP A 127 -14.69 20.02 -1.66
C ASP A 127 -15.71 18.89 -1.85
N ALA A 128 -15.43 17.97 -2.78
CA ALA A 128 -16.26 16.79 -3.02
C ALA A 128 -16.36 15.91 -1.77
N TRP A 129 -15.25 15.65 -1.10
CA TRP A 129 -15.24 14.90 0.16
C TRP A 129 -15.98 15.61 1.30
N ASN A 130 -15.88 16.93 1.39
CA ASN A 130 -16.62 17.70 2.39
C ASN A 130 -18.14 17.64 2.19
N ASN A 131 -18.59 17.37 0.96
CA ASN A 131 -20.00 17.21 0.58
C ASN A 131 -20.40 15.76 0.33
N SER A 132 -19.55 14.79 0.69
CA SER A 132 -19.75 13.36 0.46
C SER A 132 -20.93 12.80 1.25
N ALA A 133 -21.77 12.00 0.61
CA ALA A 133 -22.84 11.25 1.25
C ALA A 133 -22.27 10.18 2.22
N THR A 134 -21.15 9.57 1.87
CA THR A 134 -20.41 8.65 2.75
C THR A 134 -19.97 9.35 4.03
N LYS A 135 -19.35 10.53 3.92
CA LYS A 135 -18.95 11.33 5.09
C LYS A 135 -20.15 11.71 5.94
N ALA A 136 -21.25 12.12 5.34
CA ALA A 136 -22.48 12.49 6.04
C ALA A 136 -23.26 11.30 6.63
N SER A 137 -22.95 10.08 6.25
CA SER A 137 -23.73 8.87 6.63
C SER A 137 -23.67 8.49 8.10
N GLY A 138 -22.72 9.02 8.85
CA GLY A 138 -22.44 8.63 10.25
C GLY A 138 -21.84 7.22 10.40
N ARG A 139 -21.47 6.54 9.30
CA ARG A 139 -20.90 5.19 9.30
C ARG A 139 -19.37 5.14 9.32
N LEU A 140 -18.70 6.31 9.26
CA LEU A 140 -17.25 6.36 9.32
C LEU A 140 -16.74 5.85 10.67
N ILE A 141 -15.72 5.01 10.65
CA ILE A 141 -15.01 4.61 11.87
C ILE A 141 -14.18 5.78 12.41
N ALA A 142 -13.81 5.71 13.69
CA ALA A 142 -13.07 6.79 14.35
C ALA A 142 -11.77 7.19 13.65
N ASP A 143 -11.09 6.25 12.97
CA ASP A 143 -9.84 6.51 12.26
C ASP A 143 -10.03 6.96 10.80
N ALA A 144 -11.26 6.98 10.27
CA ALA A 144 -11.51 7.24 8.85
C ALA A 144 -10.98 8.60 8.40
N GLU A 145 -11.23 9.67 9.18
CA GLU A 145 -10.71 11.01 8.87
C GLU A 145 -9.18 11.03 8.87
N LYS A 146 -8.53 10.32 9.79
CA LYS A 146 -7.06 10.21 9.83
C LYS A 146 -6.53 9.47 8.60
N ILE A 147 -7.22 8.42 8.16
CA ILE A 147 -6.88 7.67 6.96
C ILE A 147 -7.04 8.55 5.72
N MET A 148 -8.12 9.30 5.61
CA MET A 148 -8.34 10.26 4.51
C MET A 148 -7.31 11.39 4.54
N GLN A 149 -6.99 11.95 5.72
CA GLN A 149 -5.97 13.00 5.87
C GLN A 149 -4.59 12.59 5.34
N ALA A 150 -4.23 11.30 5.41
CA ALA A 150 -2.98 10.79 4.88
C ALA A 150 -2.90 10.86 3.33
N ASN A 151 -4.01 11.09 2.64
CA ASN A 151 -4.10 11.31 1.18
C ASN A 151 -4.18 12.80 0.79
N TYR A 152 -4.09 13.69 1.78
CA TYR A 152 -3.86 15.10 1.54
C TYR A 152 -2.38 15.30 1.23
N VAL A 153 -2.08 15.44 -0.04
CA VAL A 153 -0.73 15.65 -0.53
C VAL A 153 -0.62 17.05 -1.16
N ARG A 154 0.60 17.50 -1.43
CA ARG A 154 0.81 18.83 -1.99
C ARG A 154 0.51 18.84 -3.49
N GLY A 155 -0.32 19.78 -3.91
CA GLY A 155 -0.61 20.09 -5.30
C GLY A 155 0.50 20.90 -5.97
N VAL A 156 0.24 21.31 -7.20
CA VAL A 156 1.16 22.12 -8.01
C VAL A 156 1.45 23.49 -7.39
N ASP A 157 0.51 24.04 -6.63
CA ASP A 157 0.64 25.29 -5.88
C ASP A 157 1.42 25.15 -4.55
N GLY A 158 1.74 23.92 -4.17
CA GLY A 158 2.41 23.59 -2.92
C GLY A 158 1.47 23.44 -1.72
N GLU A 159 0.19 23.73 -1.87
CA GLU A 159 -0.80 23.57 -0.81
C GLU A 159 -1.28 22.11 -0.71
N LYS A 160 -1.67 21.70 0.49
CA LYS A 160 -2.22 20.35 0.72
C LYS A 160 -3.70 20.28 0.37
N ALA A 161 -4.05 19.34 -0.49
CA ALA A 161 -5.43 19.03 -0.85
C ALA A 161 -5.65 17.53 -0.98
N LEU A 162 -6.89 17.08 -1.01
CA LEU A 162 -7.25 15.67 -1.16
C LEU A 162 -7.24 15.27 -2.63
N TYR A 163 -6.27 14.47 -3.02
CA TYR A 163 -6.16 13.94 -4.39
C TYR A 163 -6.49 12.46 -4.49
N GLY A 164 -6.62 11.76 -3.36
CA GLY A 164 -6.90 10.33 -3.32
C GLY A 164 -8.11 9.97 -2.46
N PHE A 165 -9.08 9.28 -3.03
CA PHE A 165 -10.21 8.70 -2.31
C PHE A 165 -9.84 7.28 -1.86
N VAL A 166 -9.92 7.02 -0.55
CA VAL A 166 -9.51 5.74 0.05
C VAL A 166 -10.70 5.05 0.69
N PRO A 167 -11.32 4.09 -0.02
CA PRO A 167 -12.46 3.36 0.53
C PRO A 167 -12.07 2.34 1.62
N THR A 168 -10.77 2.00 1.73
CA THR A 168 -10.32 0.94 2.63
C THR A 168 -9.01 1.32 3.34
N ARG A 169 -8.73 0.66 4.46
CA ARG A 169 -7.39 0.69 5.09
C ARG A 169 -6.39 -0.08 4.22
N GLY A 170 -5.14 0.36 4.24
CA GLY A 170 -4.12 -0.17 3.34
C GLY A 170 -3.50 -1.48 3.73
N ASN A 171 -3.68 -1.94 5.00
CA ASN A 171 -3.02 -3.12 5.53
C ASN A 171 -1.48 -2.96 5.59
N GLY A 172 -0.77 -4.03 5.98
CA GLY A 172 0.68 -4.11 6.04
C GLY A 172 1.14 -5.52 6.36
N CYS A 173 2.45 -5.68 6.51
CA CYS A 173 3.04 -6.98 6.82
C CYS A 173 3.18 -7.20 8.33
N CYS A 174 2.83 -8.41 8.78
CA CYS A 174 3.16 -8.91 10.12
C CYS A 174 3.93 -10.22 10.02
N THR A 175 4.63 -10.57 11.08
CA THR A 175 5.47 -11.77 11.12
C THR A 175 4.69 -12.97 11.63
N TYR A 176 4.68 -14.05 10.86
CA TYR A 176 4.08 -15.34 11.18
C TYR A 176 5.15 -16.33 11.61
N VAL A 177 4.87 -17.07 12.68
CA VAL A 177 5.74 -18.14 13.23
C VAL A 177 4.98 -19.46 13.17
N LYS A 178 5.57 -20.51 12.63
CA LYS A 178 5.04 -21.88 12.72
C LYS A 178 5.05 -22.32 14.18
N GLU A 179 3.88 -22.65 14.74
CA GLU A 179 3.74 -23.05 16.13
C GLU A 179 4.58 -24.30 16.45
N ALA A 180 4.61 -25.27 15.55
CA ALA A 180 5.40 -26.49 15.72
C ALA A 180 6.91 -26.22 15.85
N TRP A 181 7.44 -25.19 15.17
CA TRP A 181 8.84 -24.80 15.28
C TRP A 181 9.14 -24.11 16.60
N ALA A 182 8.25 -23.23 17.04
CA ALA A 182 8.37 -22.56 18.33
C ALA A 182 8.27 -23.57 19.49
N THR A 183 7.34 -24.52 19.40
CA THR A 183 7.18 -25.61 20.38
C THR A 183 8.45 -26.48 20.49
N ALA A 184 9.04 -26.86 19.34
CA ALA A 184 10.32 -27.58 19.32
C ALA A 184 11.46 -26.78 19.98
N ALA A 185 11.40 -25.45 19.94
CA ALA A 185 12.35 -24.57 20.60
C ALA A 185 12.01 -24.23 22.07
N GLY A 186 10.93 -24.84 22.61
CA GLY A 186 10.50 -24.67 24.00
C GLY A 186 9.62 -23.44 24.25
N TYR A 187 8.97 -22.89 23.22
CA TYR A 187 8.01 -21.79 23.33
C TYR A 187 6.59 -22.29 23.13
N THR A 188 5.66 -21.74 23.90
CA THR A 188 4.23 -22.01 23.78
C THR A 188 3.53 -20.98 22.89
N LYS A 189 2.31 -21.30 22.41
CA LYS A 189 1.46 -20.30 21.73
C LYS A 189 1.28 -19.04 22.55
N ALA A 190 1.09 -19.17 23.87
CA ALA A 190 0.94 -18.05 24.78
C ALA A 190 2.20 -17.16 24.86
N ASP A 191 3.40 -17.74 24.66
CA ASP A 191 4.62 -16.95 24.61
C ASP A 191 4.74 -16.15 23.29
N LEU A 192 4.30 -16.73 22.17
CA LEU A 192 4.25 -16.05 20.87
C LEU A 192 3.24 -14.90 20.83
N GLN A 193 2.18 -14.99 21.64
CA GLN A 193 1.15 -13.95 21.73
C GLN A 193 1.51 -12.80 22.68
N LYS A 194 2.66 -12.87 23.36
CA LYS A 194 3.20 -11.77 24.16
C LYS A 194 4.17 -10.93 23.34
N GLN A 195 4.21 -9.63 23.62
CA GLN A 195 5.19 -8.74 23.02
C GLN A 195 6.59 -9.09 23.52
N MET A 196 7.45 -9.56 22.64
CA MET A 196 8.85 -9.88 22.91
C MET A 196 9.75 -8.64 22.77
N SER A 197 10.91 -8.64 23.43
CA SER A 197 12.03 -7.80 23.05
C SER A 197 12.69 -8.33 21.77
N TYR A 198 13.47 -7.50 21.06
CA TYR A 198 14.28 -7.97 19.93
C TYR A 198 15.23 -9.09 20.33
N ASP A 199 15.87 -8.97 21.49
CA ASP A 199 16.79 -9.99 22.01
C ASP A 199 16.09 -11.33 22.28
N ASP A 200 14.87 -11.32 22.84
CA ASP A 200 14.08 -12.54 23.07
C ASP A 200 13.66 -13.16 21.74
N PHE A 201 13.24 -12.34 20.77
CA PHE A 201 12.91 -12.79 19.42
C PHE A 201 14.14 -13.43 18.74
N TYR A 202 15.28 -12.76 18.79
CA TYR A 202 16.52 -13.27 18.23
C TYR A 202 16.96 -14.59 18.87
N LYS A 203 16.82 -14.71 20.20
CA LYS A 203 17.09 -15.93 20.96
C LYS A 203 16.12 -17.06 20.57
N MET A 204 14.84 -16.74 20.36
CA MET A 204 13.86 -17.70 19.87
C MET A 204 14.28 -18.26 18.50
N LEU A 205 14.66 -17.39 17.55
CA LEU A 205 15.14 -17.83 16.24
C LEU A 205 16.34 -18.77 16.33
N LYS A 206 17.33 -18.47 17.19
CA LYS A 206 18.49 -19.36 17.41
C LYS A 206 18.07 -20.73 17.90
N LYS A 207 17.19 -20.80 18.89
CA LYS A 207 16.67 -22.06 19.41
C LYS A 207 15.84 -22.82 18.36
N MET A 208 15.05 -22.14 17.55
CA MET A 208 14.30 -22.77 16.45
C MET A 208 15.25 -23.38 15.42
N LYS A 209 16.32 -22.66 15.05
CA LYS A 209 17.35 -23.17 14.15
C LYS A 209 17.99 -24.45 14.68
N GLU A 210 18.41 -24.43 15.95
CA GLU A 210 19.04 -25.58 16.63
C GLU A 210 18.08 -26.77 16.72
N ALA A 211 16.84 -26.54 17.19
CA ALA A 211 15.84 -27.60 17.37
C ALA A 211 15.41 -28.26 16.05
N LYS A 212 15.43 -27.51 14.94
CA LYS A 212 15.04 -28.01 13.61
C LYS A 212 16.21 -28.49 12.78
N GLY A 213 17.45 -28.13 13.12
CA GLY A 213 18.65 -28.51 12.38
C GLY A 213 18.70 -27.96 10.96
N VAL A 214 18.19 -26.73 10.75
CA VAL A 214 18.04 -26.10 9.44
C VAL A 214 19.16 -25.07 9.16
N ASP A 215 19.34 -24.73 7.89
CA ASP A 215 20.36 -23.75 7.50
C ASP A 215 19.95 -22.34 7.90
N TYR A 216 18.63 -22.00 7.86
CA TYR A 216 18.07 -20.72 8.25
C TYR A 216 16.64 -20.86 8.76
N VAL A 217 16.15 -19.85 9.48
CA VAL A 217 14.80 -19.83 10.08
C VAL A 217 13.85 -18.93 9.30
N ILE A 218 14.38 -17.84 8.74
CA ILE A 218 13.63 -16.82 8.01
C ILE A 218 13.98 -16.89 6.52
N SER A 219 12.99 -17.00 5.66
CA SER A 219 13.10 -16.74 4.24
C SER A 219 12.36 -15.46 3.90
N ALA A 220 13.04 -14.50 3.30
CA ALA A 220 12.49 -13.20 2.93
C ALA A 220 12.69 -12.93 1.43
N PRO A 221 11.76 -12.26 0.76
CA PRO A 221 11.90 -11.82 -0.63
C PRO A 221 12.74 -10.52 -0.70
N GLY A 222 14.03 -10.67 -0.51
CA GLY A 222 14.97 -9.56 -0.40
C GLY A 222 15.26 -9.14 1.05
N PHE A 223 16.34 -8.41 1.22
CA PHE A 223 16.68 -7.76 2.48
C PHE A 223 16.03 -6.36 2.59
N TYR A 224 15.55 -5.81 1.49
CA TYR A 224 14.90 -4.52 1.39
C TYR A 224 13.72 -4.63 0.41
N SER A 225 12.61 -3.99 0.70
CA SER A 225 11.45 -3.94 -0.18
C SER A 225 11.38 -2.62 -0.94
N LYS A 226 10.98 -2.66 -2.22
CA LYS A 226 10.70 -1.45 -3.02
C LYS A 226 9.55 -0.62 -2.44
N GLU A 227 8.65 -1.25 -1.70
CA GLU A 227 7.51 -0.62 -1.05
C GLU A 227 7.74 -0.40 0.45
N ALA A 228 9.02 -0.40 0.90
CA ALA A 228 9.32 -0.08 2.29
C ALA A 228 8.84 1.35 2.64
N PRO A 229 8.37 1.57 3.89
CA PRO A 229 8.46 0.66 5.04
C PRO A 229 7.32 -0.35 5.19
N TYR A 230 6.20 -0.21 4.49
CA TYR A 230 4.98 -0.98 4.75
C TYR A 230 5.00 -2.42 4.23
N THR A 231 5.72 -2.73 3.17
CA THR A 231 6.03 -4.10 2.75
C THR A 231 7.39 -4.55 3.26
N ASN A 232 7.68 -4.27 4.52
CA ASN A 232 8.92 -4.70 5.13
C ASN A 232 8.84 -6.17 5.52
N TYR A 233 9.71 -7.00 4.94
CA TYR A 233 9.77 -8.44 5.21
C TYR A 233 10.70 -8.82 6.37
N LEU A 234 11.36 -7.84 7.01
CA LEU A 234 12.26 -8.00 8.15
C LEU A 234 12.02 -6.89 9.21
N PRO A 235 10.75 -6.62 9.60
CA PRO A 235 10.43 -5.45 10.41
C PRO A 235 11.12 -5.45 11.77
N GLU A 236 11.32 -6.61 12.40
CA GLU A 236 11.97 -6.73 13.70
C GLU A 236 13.45 -6.32 13.64
N PHE A 237 14.09 -6.44 12.47
CA PHE A 237 15.48 -6.07 12.25
C PHE A 237 15.63 -4.59 11.88
N TYR A 238 14.69 -4.05 11.11
CA TYR A 238 14.70 -2.63 10.75
C TYR A 238 14.22 -1.72 11.87
N GLN A 239 13.22 -2.15 12.64
CA GLN A 239 12.65 -1.39 13.75
C GLN A 239 12.21 0.02 13.31
N ASN A 240 12.76 1.06 13.90
CA ASN A 240 12.45 2.47 13.64
C ASN A 240 13.26 3.11 12.50
N ALA A 241 14.06 2.33 11.77
CA ALA A 241 14.84 2.85 10.65
C ALA A 241 13.93 3.37 9.53
N GLN A 242 14.19 4.58 9.04
CA GLN A 242 13.47 5.19 7.94
C GLN A 242 14.14 4.89 6.60
N PHE A 243 13.37 4.47 5.62
CA PHE A 243 13.88 4.03 4.32
C PHE A 243 14.00 5.15 3.30
N THR A 244 13.16 6.19 3.45
CA THR A 244 12.97 7.26 2.46
C THR A 244 13.32 8.62 3.05
N PHE A 245 13.13 9.66 2.27
CA PHE A 245 13.10 11.02 2.79
C PHE A 245 11.88 11.22 3.67
N TYR A 246 12.07 11.83 4.83
CA TYR A 246 10.96 12.14 5.74
C TYR A 246 11.17 13.52 6.37
N TYR A 247 10.08 14.13 6.83
CA TYR A 247 10.14 15.40 7.53
C TYR A 247 10.51 15.16 9.00
N ASP A 248 11.67 15.66 9.40
CA ASP A 248 12.13 15.62 10.79
C ASP A 248 11.56 16.84 11.53
N GLN A 249 10.57 16.58 12.39
CA GLN A 249 9.91 17.63 13.17
C GLN A 249 10.89 18.39 14.09
N ALA A 250 11.90 17.71 14.63
CA ALA A 250 12.87 18.34 15.52
C ALA A 250 13.82 19.29 14.77
N GLN A 251 14.16 18.95 13.52
CA GLN A 251 15.02 19.77 12.67
C GLN A 251 14.20 20.76 11.79
N GLY A 252 12.90 20.59 11.69
CA GLY A 252 12.03 21.43 10.85
C GLY A 252 12.32 21.30 9.34
N LYS A 253 12.83 20.15 8.89
CA LYS A 253 13.22 19.94 7.49
C LYS A 253 13.15 18.47 7.07
N TYR A 254 13.17 18.24 5.76
CA TYR A 254 13.33 16.90 5.20
C TYR A 254 14.77 16.42 5.36
N VAL A 255 14.93 15.15 5.72
CA VAL A 255 16.20 14.45 5.89
C VAL A 255 16.18 13.10 5.18
N ASP A 256 17.37 12.54 4.93
CA ASP A 256 17.52 11.19 4.37
C ASP A 256 17.58 10.16 5.50
N GLY A 257 16.50 9.38 5.64
CA GLY A 257 16.42 8.32 6.65
C GLY A 257 17.45 7.20 6.43
N PHE A 258 17.82 6.93 5.16
CA PHE A 258 18.78 5.90 4.86
C PHE A 258 20.19 6.21 5.39
N SER A 259 20.55 7.49 5.49
CA SER A 259 21.84 7.94 6.05
C SER A 259 21.86 8.00 7.59
N ALA A 260 20.71 7.79 8.25
CA ALA A 260 20.58 7.91 9.70
C ALA A 260 21.26 6.76 10.47
N LYS A 261 21.55 7.02 11.77
CA LYS A 261 22.11 6.00 12.67
C LYS A 261 21.22 4.76 12.79
N GLU A 262 19.92 4.94 12.83
CA GLU A 262 18.92 3.87 12.95
C GLU A 262 19.01 2.87 11.80
N MET A 263 19.29 3.35 10.58
CA MET A 263 19.53 2.48 9.42
C MET A 263 20.86 1.71 9.54
N LYS A 264 21.92 2.34 10.02
CA LYS A 264 23.20 1.64 10.30
C LYS A 264 23.00 0.51 11.31
N ASP A 265 22.29 0.79 12.38
CA ASP A 265 21.96 -0.21 13.41
C ASP A 265 21.10 -1.36 12.82
N ALA A 266 20.14 -1.04 11.95
CA ALA A 266 19.33 -2.03 11.25
C ALA A 266 20.16 -2.93 10.34
N LEU A 267 21.03 -2.35 9.53
CA LEU A 267 21.95 -3.08 8.66
C LEU A 267 22.87 -4.01 9.45
N GLN A 268 23.37 -3.56 10.61
CA GLN A 268 24.19 -4.38 11.49
C GLN A 268 23.39 -5.56 12.07
N ARG A 269 22.12 -5.35 12.47
CA ARG A 269 21.25 -6.45 12.94
C ARG A 269 21.01 -7.50 11.84
N ILE A 270 20.74 -7.06 10.62
CA ILE A 270 20.53 -7.96 9.47
C ILE A 270 21.82 -8.73 9.14
N GLN A 271 22.97 -8.06 9.07
CA GLN A 271 24.27 -8.70 8.81
C GLN A 271 24.58 -9.78 9.86
N ASN A 272 24.36 -9.47 11.14
CA ASN A 272 24.55 -10.43 12.23
C ASN A 272 23.61 -11.63 12.09
N ALA A 273 22.35 -11.41 11.76
CA ALA A 273 21.36 -12.48 11.58
C ALA A 273 21.66 -13.38 10.39
N VAL A 274 22.14 -12.82 9.29
CA VAL A 274 22.60 -13.59 8.13
C VAL A 274 23.86 -14.39 8.49
N LYS A 275 24.83 -13.78 9.19
CA LYS A 275 26.05 -14.46 9.67
C LYS A 275 25.73 -15.63 10.61
N ASP A 276 24.76 -15.46 11.51
CA ASP A 276 24.32 -16.50 12.44
C ASP A 276 23.44 -17.57 11.74
N GLY A 277 23.15 -17.40 10.45
CA GLY A 277 22.27 -18.27 9.67
C GLY A 277 20.83 -18.23 10.13
N LEU A 278 20.33 -17.10 10.63
CA LEU A 278 18.93 -16.93 10.98
C LEU A 278 18.10 -16.48 9.78
N ILE A 279 18.68 -15.67 8.90
CA ILE A 279 18.10 -15.22 7.64
C ILE A 279 18.82 -15.90 6.48
N ASN A 280 18.08 -16.34 5.48
CA ASN A 280 18.66 -16.90 4.27
C ASN A 280 19.53 -15.87 3.56
N LYS A 281 20.82 -16.18 3.40
CA LYS A 281 21.79 -15.30 2.73
C LYS A 281 21.47 -15.02 1.25
N GLU A 282 20.66 -15.88 0.63
CA GLU A 282 20.22 -15.73 -0.77
C GLU A 282 18.88 -14.98 -0.88
N SER A 283 18.43 -14.31 0.19
CA SER A 283 17.16 -13.57 0.18
C SER A 283 17.08 -12.54 -0.94
N SER A 284 18.19 -11.86 -1.31
CA SER A 284 18.22 -10.89 -2.41
C SER A 284 17.83 -11.45 -3.78
N THR A 285 17.95 -12.75 -3.97
CA THR A 285 17.57 -13.42 -5.23
C THR A 285 16.16 -13.99 -5.21
N LYS A 286 15.47 -13.90 -4.06
CA LYS A 286 14.14 -14.48 -3.89
C LYS A 286 13.04 -13.48 -4.23
N THR A 287 12.03 -13.99 -4.90
CA THR A 287 10.73 -13.34 -5.05
C THR A 287 9.83 -13.68 -3.87
N THR A 288 8.69 -12.99 -3.72
CA THR A 288 7.66 -13.34 -2.73
C THR A 288 7.17 -14.79 -2.91
N ALA A 289 7.05 -15.26 -4.15
CA ALA A 289 6.66 -16.62 -4.44
C ALA A 289 7.71 -17.65 -3.99
N THR A 290 8.98 -17.40 -4.24
CA THR A 290 10.07 -18.33 -3.85
C THR A 290 10.30 -18.34 -2.35
N ALA A 291 10.25 -17.19 -1.67
CA ALA A 291 10.33 -17.12 -0.21
C ALA A 291 9.15 -17.85 0.46
N ARG A 292 7.95 -17.73 -0.09
CA ARG A 292 6.76 -18.45 0.36
C ARG A 292 6.87 -19.96 0.12
N ASN A 293 7.56 -20.37 -0.96
CA ASN A 293 7.85 -21.81 -1.19
C ASN A 293 8.74 -22.37 -0.09
N ASP A 294 9.72 -21.61 0.41
CA ASP A 294 10.54 -22.05 1.55
C ASP A 294 9.67 -22.22 2.82
N PHE A 295 8.75 -21.30 3.06
CA PHE A 295 7.86 -21.40 4.22
C PHE A 295 6.97 -22.65 4.19
N LYS A 296 6.59 -23.13 3.01
CA LYS A 296 5.81 -24.38 2.85
C LYS A 296 6.65 -25.60 2.43
N SER A 297 7.98 -25.49 2.41
CA SER A 297 8.88 -26.61 2.08
C SER A 297 8.89 -27.65 3.18
N THR A 298 9.13 -28.90 2.78
CA THR A 298 9.41 -30.04 3.67
C THR A 298 10.89 -30.47 3.59
N ASP A 299 11.68 -29.82 2.74
CA ASP A 299 13.12 -30.06 2.62
C ASP A 299 13.88 -29.25 3.67
N PRO A 300 14.63 -29.90 4.59
CA PRO A 300 15.39 -29.21 5.64
C PRO A 300 16.38 -28.15 5.12
N LYS A 301 16.79 -28.23 3.86
CA LYS A 301 17.70 -27.26 3.24
C LYS A 301 17.00 -25.96 2.81
N THR A 302 15.70 -26.02 2.63
CA THR A 302 14.92 -24.88 2.11
C THR A 302 13.74 -24.50 3.01
N GLU A 303 13.36 -25.34 3.98
CA GLU A 303 12.25 -25.03 4.85
C GLU A 303 12.57 -23.86 5.79
N SER A 304 11.57 -23.02 6.06
CA SER A 304 11.67 -21.94 7.05
C SER A 304 10.47 -21.95 8.00
N GLY A 305 10.70 -21.47 9.24
CA GLY A 305 9.71 -21.45 10.31
C GLY A 305 9.07 -20.08 10.52
N VAL A 306 9.65 -19.03 9.94
CA VAL A 306 9.20 -17.64 10.10
C VAL A 306 9.09 -16.99 8.72
N PHE A 307 7.98 -16.30 8.50
CA PHE A 307 7.70 -15.58 7.27
C PHE A 307 6.91 -14.32 7.56
N THR A 308 7.37 -13.19 7.07
CA THR A 308 6.66 -11.91 7.20
C THR A 308 5.90 -11.65 5.92
N TYR A 309 4.60 -11.41 6.05
CA TYR A 309 3.74 -11.15 4.90
C TYR A 309 2.48 -10.38 5.32
N TRP A 310 1.63 -10.04 4.36
CA TRP A 310 0.40 -9.29 4.59
C TRP A 310 -0.46 -9.90 5.69
N ALA A 311 -1.05 -9.04 6.54
CA ALA A 311 -1.95 -9.44 7.62
C ALA A 311 -3.35 -9.83 7.10
N GLY A 312 -4.22 -10.29 7.98
CA GLY A 312 -5.61 -10.62 7.66
C GLY A 312 -5.76 -11.87 6.79
N GLN A 313 -6.26 -11.74 5.56
CA GLN A 313 -6.57 -12.86 4.65
C GLN A 313 -5.37 -13.78 4.41
N TRP A 314 -4.15 -13.25 4.41
CA TRP A 314 -2.96 -14.07 4.22
C TRP A 314 -2.67 -15.04 5.36
N ALA A 315 -3.20 -14.82 6.55
CA ALA A 315 -3.14 -15.82 7.64
C ALA A 315 -3.81 -17.14 7.20
N GLU A 316 -5.00 -17.07 6.58
CA GLU A 316 -5.68 -18.26 6.07
C GLU A 316 -5.02 -18.81 4.80
N THR A 317 -4.59 -17.94 3.91
CA THR A 317 -3.91 -18.37 2.67
C THR A 317 -2.64 -19.17 2.97
N LEU A 318 -1.81 -18.71 3.90
CA LEU A 318 -0.58 -19.43 4.32
C LEU A 318 -0.91 -20.76 5.00
N ARG A 319 -1.92 -20.78 5.87
CA ARG A 319 -2.41 -22.04 6.47
C ARG A 319 -2.86 -23.03 5.40
N GLY A 320 -3.65 -22.58 4.44
CA GLY A 320 -4.11 -23.39 3.33
C GLY A 320 -2.95 -24.02 2.53
N TYR A 321 -1.86 -23.27 2.32
CA TYR A 321 -0.67 -23.78 1.66
C TYR A 321 0.06 -24.84 2.49
N LEU A 322 0.22 -24.65 3.79
CA LEU A 322 0.84 -25.65 4.68
C LEU A 322 0.01 -26.94 4.72
N LYS A 323 -1.29 -26.81 4.92
CA LYS A 323 -2.23 -27.95 4.89
C LYS A 323 -2.20 -28.69 3.55
N GLY A 324 -2.08 -27.96 2.44
CA GLY A 324 -2.04 -28.53 1.09
C GLY A 324 -0.83 -29.41 0.83
N VAL A 325 0.28 -29.22 1.56
CA VAL A 325 1.50 -30.04 1.49
C VAL A 325 1.64 -31.01 2.68
N GLY A 326 0.61 -31.14 3.52
CA GLY A 326 0.59 -32.07 4.66
C GLY A 326 1.41 -31.61 5.88
N LEU A 327 1.75 -30.33 5.96
CA LEU A 327 2.40 -29.74 7.13
C LEU A 327 1.37 -29.31 8.17
N ASP A 328 1.81 -29.20 9.43
CA ASP A 328 1.05 -28.53 10.47
C ASP A 328 0.77 -27.09 10.02
N ASP A 329 -0.51 -26.73 9.96
CA ASP A 329 -0.98 -25.44 9.46
C ASP A 329 -1.13 -24.40 10.58
N SER A 330 -0.75 -24.71 11.81
CA SER A 330 -0.77 -23.76 12.91
C SER A 330 0.34 -22.74 12.76
N ILE A 331 -0.07 -21.51 12.41
CA ILE A 331 0.80 -20.33 12.38
C ILE A 331 0.24 -19.25 13.29
N ILE A 332 1.13 -18.54 13.95
CA ILE A 332 0.80 -17.49 14.91
C ILE A 332 1.34 -16.17 14.37
N PRO A 333 0.49 -15.18 14.08
CA PRO A 333 0.95 -13.81 13.86
C PRO A 333 1.43 -13.24 15.21
N ILE A 334 2.69 -12.80 15.27
CA ILE A 334 3.26 -12.27 16.50
C ILE A 334 3.04 -10.75 16.61
N LEU A 335 3.06 -10.24 17.84
CA LEU A 335 3.11 -8.80 18.08
C LEU A 335 4.45 -8.22 17.62
N PRO A 336 4.49 -6.94 17.20
CA PRO A 336 5.76 -6.28 16.89
C PRO A 336 6.67 -6.32 18.13
N VAL A 337 7.97 -6.56 17.93
CA VAL A 337 8.92 -6.50 19.04
C VAL A 337 8.91 -5.11 19.67
N LYS A 338 9.29 -5.00 20.95
CA LYS A 338 9.21 -3.75 21.72
C LYS A 338 9.91 -2.58 21.03
N GLU A 339 11.06 -2.85 20.43
CA GLU A 339 11.91 -1.86 19.75
C GLU A 339 11.33 -1.40 18.40
N LEU A 340 10.50 -2.22 17.74
CA LEU A 340 9.70 -1.82 16.59
C LEU A 340 8.47 -1.01 17.03
N GLY A 341 7.85 -1.40 18.14
CA GLY A 341 6.68 -0.76 18.72
C GLY A 341 5.39 -1.01 17.94
N LYS A 342 5.33 -0.62 16.68
CA LYS A 342 4.18 -0.76 15.78
C LYS A 342 4.63 -1.27 14.41
N TYR A 343 3.84 -2.15 13.80
CA TYR A 343 3.97 -2.45 12.37
C TYR A 343 3.61 -1.23 11.53
N ALA A 344 4.21 -1.13 10.35
CA ALA A 344 3.85 -0.10 9.39
C ALA A 344 2.58 -0.51 8.63
N GLU A 345 1.58 0.37 8.63
CA GLU A 345 0.38 0.24 7.81
C GLU A 345 0.51 1.19 6.63
N ARG A 346 0.46 0.64 5.41
CA ARG A 346 0.49 1.47 4.22
C ARG A 346 -0.83 2.22 4.04
N LEU A 347 -0.77 3.31 3.34
CA LEU A 347 -1.96 3.87 2.72
C LEU A 347 -2.45 2.91 1.63
N SER A 348 -3.76 2.68 1.59
CA SER A 348 -4.35 1.94 0.47
C SER A 348 -4.03 2.67 -0.84
N PRO A 349 -3.79 1.95 -1.95
CA PRO A 349 -3.82 2.59 -3.25
C PRO A 349 -5.12 3.37 -3.41
N SER A 350 -4.99 4.62 -3.83
CA SER A 350 -6.08 5.59 -3.80
C SER A 350 -6.73 5.74 -5.15
N TRP A 351 -8.04 5.87 -5.16
CA TRP A 351 -8.81 6.26 -6.32
C TRP A 351 -8.61 7.75 -6.57
N CYS A 352 -8.11 8.09 -7.73
CA CYS A 352 -7.84 9.47 -8.14
C CYS A 352 -8.68 9.81 -9.36
N ILE A 353 -9.19 11.03 -9.40
CA ILE A 353 -9.81 11.63 -10.58
C ILE A 353 -8.75 12.49 -11.22
N THR A 354 -8.55 12.36 -12.53
CA THR A 354 -7.50 13.09 -13.25
C THR A 354 -7.93 14.51 -13.61
N SER A 355 -6.97 15.36 -13.96
CA SER A 355 -7.24 16.69 -14.49
C SER A 355 -8.05 16.64 -15.81
N HIS A 356 -7.88 15.58 -16.61
CA HIS A 356 -8.67 15.36 -17.82
C HIS A 356 -10.17 15.25 -17.54
N ALA A 357 -10.56 14.51 -16.48
CA ALA A 357 -11.96 14.43 -16.09
C ALA A 357 -12.53 15.78 -15.64
N ALA A 358 -11.71 16.60 -14.98
CA ALA A 358 -12.10 17.96 -14.58
C ALA A 358 -12.24 18.89 -15.79
N GLU A 359 -11.29 18.86 -16.71
CA GLU A 359 -11.31 19.67 -17.94
C GLU A 359 -12.50 19.31 -18.85
N THR A 360 -12.95 18.06 -18.81
CA THR A 360 -14.12 17.58 -19.57
C THR A 360 -15.44 17.69 -18.79
N GLY A 361 -15.44 18.29 -17.58
CA GLY A 361 -16.64 18.52 -16.79
C GLY A 361 -17.28 17.27 -16.17
N LYS A 362 -16.52 16.19 -16.00
CA LYS A 362 -17.01 14.91 -15.47
C LYS A 362 -16.67 14.68 -14.00
N ALA A 363 -15.69 15.41 -13.46
CA ALA A 363 -15.06 15.08 -12.17
C ALA A 363 -16.06 15.00 -11.01
N GLU A 364 -16.93 16.00 -10.85
CA GLU A 364 -17.93 16.05 -9.78
C GLU A 364 -18.93 14.90 -9.87
N GLY A 365 -19.40 14.61 -11.10
CA GLY A 365 -20.29 13.50 -11.37
C GLY A 365 -19.64 12.15 -11.08
N ILE A 366 -18.41 11.96 -11.47
CA ILE A 366 -17.63 10.74 -11.17
C ILE A 366 -17.47 10.59 -9.65
N PHE A 367 -17.08 11.65 -8.94
CA PHE A 367 -16.97 11.56 -7.49
C PHE A 367 -18.31 11.14 -6.86
N LYS A 368 -19.39 11.89 -7.12
CA LYS A 368 -20.71 11.70 -6.49
C LYS A 368 -21.34 10.35 -6.80
N TYR A 369 -21.26 9.87 -8.05
CA TYR A 369 -22.02 8.71 -8.51
C TYR A 369 -21.19 7.44 -8.68
N PHE A 370 -19.85 7.56 -8.68
CA PHE A 370 -18.97 6.40 -8.80
C PHE A 370 -18.14 6.21 -7.51
N LEU A 371 -17.27 7.15 -7.12
CA LEU A 371 -16.39 6.95 -5.96
C LEU A 371 -17.15 6.92 -4.62
N ASP A 372 -17.95 7.92 -4.35
CA ASP A 372 -18.71 8.02 -3.09
C ASP A 372 -19.73 6.89 -2.93
N LYS A 373 -20.24 6.35 -4.02
CA LYS A 373 -21.15 5.21 -4.03
C LYS A 373 -20.50 3.85 -3.70
N MET A 374 -19.18 3.73 -3.82
CA MET A 374 -18.48 2.51 -3.37
C MET A 374 -18.80 2.14 -1.93
N LEU A 375 -19.18 3.13 -1.13
CA LEU A 375 -19.48 3.00 0.29
C LEU A 375 -20.93 3.37 0.61
N ASP A 376 -21.87 3.01 -0.28
CA ASP A 376 -23.29 3.34 -0.17
C ASP A 376 -23.99 2.67 1.02
N GLY A 377 -23.36 1.69 1.67
CA GLY A 377 -23.95 0.89 2.75
C GLY A 377 -24.92 -0.19 2.27
N GLY A 378 -24.93 -0.51 0.96
CA GLY A 378 -25.84 -1.43 0.32
C GLY A 378 -25.16 -2.33 -0.69
N ASP A 379 -25.83 -2.54 -1.83
CA ASP A 379 -25.41 -3.52 -2.84
C ASP A 379 -24.13 -3.11 -3.58
N ILE A 380 -23.90 -1.81 -3.80
CA ILE A 380 -22.67 -1.32 -4.44
C ILE A 380 -21.47 -1.56 -3.52
N GLN A 381 -21.56 -1.20 -2.23
CA GLN A 381 -20.53 -1.51 -1.25
C GLN A 381 -20.27 -3.03 -1.17
N THR A 382 -21.33 -3.84 -1.16
CA THR A 382 -21.23 -5.31 -1.11
C THR A 382 -20.49 -5.85 -2.34
N LEU A 383 -20.79 -5.33 -3.53
CA LEU A 383 -20.09 -5.70 -4.76
C LEU A 383 -18.61 -5.35 -4.69
N TRP A 384 -18.24 -4.16 -4.23
CA TRP A 384 -16.85 -3.74 -4.09
C TRP A 384 -16.09 -4.55 -3.03
N GLU A 385 -16.75 -4.97 -1.97
CA GLU A 385 -16.12 -5.71 -0.89
C GLU A 385 -16.00 -7.21 -1.18
N TYR A 386 -17.02 -7.82 -1.74
CA TYR A 386 -17.12 -9.27 -1.89
C TYR A 386 -17.19 -9.76 -3.34
N GLY A 387 -17.20 -8.86 -4.31
CA GLY A 387 -17.31 -9.20 -5.73
C GLY A 387 -18.72 -9.59 -6.16
N PRO A 388 -18.89 -10.11 -7.41
CA PRO A 388 -20.19 -10.44 -7.97
C PRO A 388 -20.88 -11.58 -7.24
N LYS A 389 -22.13 -11.36 -6.81
CA LYS A 389 -23.00 -12.39 -6.26
C LYS A 389 -23.19 -13.53 -7.28
N GLY A 390 -23.18 -14.77 -6.80
CA GLY A 390 -23.28 -15.97 -7.62
C GLY A 390 -21.95 -16.44 -8.23
N TYR A 391 -20.88 -15.65 -8.06
CA TYR A 391 -19.54 -15.96 -8.55
C TYR A 391 -18.50 -16.03 -7.42
N TYR A 392 -18.52 -15.08 -6.50
CA TYR A 392 -17.65 -15.04 -5.32
C TYR A 392 -18.34 -15.57 -4.08
N TYR A 393 -19.64 -15.34 -3.96
CA TYR A 393 -20.45 -15.78 -2.84
C TYR A 393 -21.91 -16.00 -3.25
N ASN A 394 -22.60 -16.81 -2.46
CA ASN A 394 -24.06 -16.90 -2.43
C ASN A 394 -24.59 -16.28 -1.14
N VAL A 395 -25.83 -15.82 -1.17
CA VAL A 395 -26.57 -15.39 0.02
C VAL A 395 -27.45 -16.54 0.47
N LYS A 396 -27.35 -16.95 1.73
CA LYS A 396 -28.19 -17.96 2.36
C LYS A 396 -29.54 -17.38 2.78
N ASP A 397 -30.48 -18.24 3.15
CA ASP A 397 -31.82 -17.82 3.58
C ASP A 397 -31.81 -16.90 4.81
N ASP A 398 -30.81 -17.01 5.67
CA ASP A 398 -30.60 -16.16 6.86
C ASP A 398 -29.88 -14.85 6.55
N GLY A 399 -29.57 -14.57 5.27
CA GLY A 399 -28.85 -13.38 4.83
C GLY A 399 -27.34 -13.47 4.97
N SER A 400 -26.77 -14.52 5.55
CA SER A 400 -25.33 -14.73 5.65
C SER A 400 -24.73 -15.15 4.29
N PHE A 401 -23.41 -14.94 4.15
CA PHE A 401 -22.71 -15.32 2.91
C PHE A 401 -22.10 -16.72 3.00
N GLU A 402 -22.12 -17.39 1.87
CA GLU A 402 -21.34 -18.60 1.60
C GLU A 402 -20.34 -18.28 0.50
N PHE A 403 -19.04 -18.22 0.85
CA PHE A 403 -17.99 -17.96 -0.13
C PHE A 403 -17.79 -19.17 -1.05
N LEU A 404 -17.73 -18.92 -2.34
CA LEU A 404 -17.54 -19.93 -3.37
C LEU A 404 -16.07 -20.25 -3.59
N PRO A 405 -15.73 -21.47 -4.04
CA PRO A 405 -14.36 -21.83 -4.40
C PRO A 405 -13.83 -20.95 -5.55
N LYS A 406 -12.55 -20.62 -5.52
CA LYS A 406 -11.88 -20.00 -6.67
C LYS A 406 -11.86 -20.98 -7.84
N LYS A 407 -12.15 -20.46 -9.04
CA LYS A 407 -12.12 -21.27 -10.26
C LYS A 407 -10.70 -21.77 -10.59
N SER A 408 -9.69 -20.90 -10.37
CA SER A 408 -8.26 -21.23 -10.54
C SER A 408 -7.72 -22.19 -9.48
N ASP A 409 -8.29 -22.17 -8.26
CA ASP A 409 -7.97 -23.07 -7.17
C ASP A 409 -9.24 -23.47 -6.41
N PRO A 410 -9.84 -24.63 -6.73
CA PRO A 410 -11.06 -25.08 -6.09
C PRO A 410 -10.96 -25.33 -4.58
N LYS A 411 -9.74 -25.39 -4.02
CA LYS A 411 -9.53 -25.53 -2.58
C LYS A 411 -9.51 -24.18 -1.85
N ALA A 412 -9.21 -23.08 -2.58
CA ALA A 412 -9.28 -21.73 -2.06
C ALA A 412 -10.70 -21.18 -2.22
N LYS A 413 -11.18 -20.45 -1.22
CA LYS A 413 -12.48 -19.76 -1.28
C LYS A 413 -12.26 -18.26 -1.44
N TYR A 414 -13.20 -17.61 -2.10
CA TYR A 414 -13.24 -16.16 -2.11
C TYR A 414 -13.62 -15.63 -0.73
N SER A 415 -13.04 -14.47 -0.42
CA SER A 415 -13.41 -13.64 0.71
C SER A 415 -13.65 -12.22 0.20
N LYS A 416 -12.99 -11.21 0.74
CA LYS A 416 -13.10 -9.85 0.21
C LYS A 416 -12.58 -9.77 -1.24
N ALA A 417 -13.29 -9.03 -2.08
CA ALA A 417 -13.02 -8.95 -3.52
C ALA A 417 -11.83 -8.04 -3.86
N HIS A 418 -11.35 -7.24 -2.93
CA HIS A 418 -10.22 -6.35 -3.18
C HIS A 418 -9.27 -6.26 -2.00
N LEU A 419 -8.03 -6.32 -2.31
CA LEU A 419 -6.80 -5.93 -1.64
C LEU A 419 -6.66 -6.22 -0.14
N ASP A 420 -7.31 -7.27 0.40
CA ASP A 420 -7.12 -7.69 1.80
C ASP A 420 -7.25 -6.53 2.83
N CYS A 421 -8.03 -5.50 2.49
CA CYS A 421 -8.15 -4.28 3.27
C CYS A 421 -9.44 -4.26 4.08
N ASN A 422 -9.42 -3.57 5.22
CA ASN A 422 -10.62 -3.27 5.98
C ASN A 422 -11.24 -1.97 5.47
N LEU A 423 -12.57 -1.92 5.42
CA LEU A 423 -13.29 -0.70 5.08
C LEU A 423 -13.06 0.39 6.14
N VAL A 424 -13.09 1.63 5.71
CA VAL A 424 -13.07 2.81 6.60
C VAL A 424 -14.43 3.07 7.25
N LEU A 425 -15.41 2.20 7.03
CA LEU A 425 -16.75 2.31 7.56
C LEU A 425 -17.00 1.28 8.65
N ALA A 426 -17.85 1.63 9.63
CA ALA A 426 -18.24 0.76 10.73
C ALA A 426 -19.29 -0.30 10.35
N GLY A 427 -19.73 -0.37 9.10
CA GLY A 427 -20.73 -1.32 8.62
C GLY A 427 -21.54 -0.80 7.45
N TYR A 428 -22.68 -1.40 7.28
CA TYR A 428 -23.62 -1.13 6.20
C TYR A 428 -24.66 -0.11 6.61
N GLY A 429 -25.42 0.39 5.64
CA GLY A 429 -26.60 1.23 5.86
C GLY A 429 -27.60 0.55 6.81
N ASP A 430 -28.51 1.33 7.41
CA ASP A 430 -29.54 0.86 8.34
C ASP A 430 -29.00 0.16 9.62
N GLY A 431 -27.74 0.37 9.98
CA GLY A 431 -27.12 -0.21 11.17
C GLY A 431 -26.77 -1.70 11.07
N LYS A 432 -26.89 -2.30 9.88
CA LYS A 432 -26.48 -3.69 9.65
C LYS A 432 -24.97 -3.86 9.79
N LYS A 433 -24.59 -5.00 10.35
CA LYS A 433 -23.19 -5.45 10.30
C LYS A 433 -22.85 -5.90 8.88
N ASP A 434 -21.57 -5.88 8.56
CA ASP A 434 -21.02 -6.45 7.33
C ASP A 434 -21.48 -7.92 7.20
N PRO A 435 -22.28 -8.27 6.15
CA PRO A 435 -22.88 -9.59 6.03
C PRO A 435 -21.87 -10.70 5.74
N GLY A 436 -20.69 -10.36 5.22
CA GLY A 436 -19.62 -11.32 4.92
C GLY A 436 -18.67 -11.58 6.08
N MET A 437 -18.62 -10.72 7.11
CA MET A 437 -17.67 -10.88 8.22
C MET A 437 -17.86 -12.17 9.00
N ALA A 438 -19.10 -12.61 9.22
CA ALA A 438 -19.38 -13.86 9.92
C ALA A 438 -18.94 -15.12 9.14
N ALA A 439 -18.74 -15.01 7.84
CA ALA A 439 -18.26 -16.09 6.98
C ALA A 439 -16.72 -16.14 6.87
N GLN A 440 -16.01 -15.14 7.40
CA GLN A 440 -14.55 -15.12 7.43
C GLN A 440 -14.01 -16.17 8.41
N PRO A 441 -12.94 -16.89 8.08
CA PRO A 441 -12.22 -17.73 9.04
C PRO A 441 -11.74 -16.93 10.25
N ALA A 442 -11.86 -17.49 11.46
CA ALA A 442 -11.50 -16.81 12.70
C ALA A 442 -10.04 -16.29 12.70
N ASN A 443 -9.10 -17.05 12.13
CA ASN A 443 -7.71 -16.63 12.04
C ASN A 443 -7.49 -15.41 11.13
N VAL A 444 -8.39 -15.13 10.18
CA VAL A 444 -8.36 -13.90 9.36
C VAL A 444 -8.72 -12.69 10.21
N THR A 445 -9.83 -12.77 10.93
CA THR A 445 -10.30 -11.68 11.81
C THR A 445 -9.35 -11.43 12.97
N GLU A 446 -8.88 -12.49 13.64
CA GLU A 446 -7.89 -12.40 14.74
C GLU A 446 -6.58 -11.75 14.27
N CYS A 447 -6.07 -12.14 13.09
CA CYS A 447 -4.86 -11.56 12.53
C CYS A 447 -5.05 -10.08 12.16
N ALA A 448 -6.18 -9.74 11.53
CA ALA A 448 -6.49 -8.36 11.16
C ALA A 448 -6.63 -7.46 12.40
N GLU A 449 -7.36 -7.91 13.43
CA GLU A 449 -7.52 -7.19 14.69
C GLU A 449 -6.17 -6.99 15.40
N MET A 450 -5.35 -8.05 15.48
CA MET A 450 -4.00 -7.97 16.05
C MET A 450 -3.18 -6.91 15.32
N PHE A 451 -3.16 -6.97 13.97
CA PHE A 451 -2.38 -6.06 13.14
C PHE A 451 -2.84 -4.60 13.33
N PHE A 452 -4.13 -4.29 13.12
CA PHE A 452 -4.63 -2.91 13.19
C PHE A 452 -4.54 -2.30 14.59
N LYS A 453 -4.61 -3.10 15.64
CA LYS A 453 -4.36 -2.63 17.01
C LYS A 453 -2.88 -2.29 17.25
N ASN A 454 -1.97 -2.94 16.55
CA ASN A 454 -0.52 -2.85 16.74
C ASN A 454 0.21 -2.29 15.52
N SER A 455 -0.49 -1.57 14.66
CA SER A 455 0.08 -0.87 13.51
C SER A 455 -0.11 0.64 13.62
N GLN A 456 0.58 1.36 12.77
CA GLN A 456 0.42 2.80 12.57
C GLN A 456 0.52 3.12 11.08
N LEU A 457 -0.32 4.05 10.63
CA LEU A 457 -0.23 4.59 9.28
C LEU A 457 1.13 5.26 9.10
N VAL A 458 1.75 5.00 7.96
CA VAL A 458 2.93 5.74 7.50
C VAL A 458 2.48 6.92 6.65
N ASP A 459 3.22 8.01 6.75
CA ASP A 459 2.95 9.20 5.95
C ASP A 459 3.20 8.92 4.46
N SER A 460 2.44 9.58 3.60
CA SER A 460 2.74 9.61 2.17
C SER A 460 4.12 10.23 1.96
N PRO A 461 4.95 9.68 1.07
CA PRO A 461 6.22 10.29 0.75
C PRO A 461 5.99 11.68 0.14
N ALA A 462 6.79 12.65 0.54
CA ALA A 462 6.82 13.93 -0.15
C ALA A 462 7.55 13.74 -1.50
N MET A 463 6.92 14.23 -2.56
CA MET A 463 7.46 14.09 -3.91
C MET A 463 7.49 15.45 -4.60
N THR A 464 8.60 15.73 -5.27
CA THR A 464 8.75 16.84 -6.20
C THR A 464 9.15 16.28 -7.57
N GLU A 465 9.02 17.05 -8.62
CA GLU A 465 9.48 16.62 -9.95
C GLU A 465 10.97 16.20 -9.95
N GLU A 466 11.80 16.93 -9.20
CA GLU A 466 13.24 16.62 -9.08
C GLU A 466 13.48 15.32 -8.32
N VAL A 467 12.74 15.09 -7.21
CA VAL A 467 12.81 13.81 -6.49
C VAL A 467 12.40 12.66 -7.40
N GLY A 468 11.32 12.81 -8.16
CA GLY A 468 10.86 11.81 -9.12
C GLY A 468 11.94 11.39 -10.13
N LYS A 469 12.75 12.34 -10.60
CA LYS A 469 13.87 12.07 -11.53
C LYS A 469 15.05 11.33 -10.88
N LEU A 470 15.27 11.52 -9.57
CA LEU A 470 16.47 11.06 -8.86
C LEU A 470 16.24 9.79 -8.03
N VAL A 471 15.01 9.55 -7.57
CA VAL A 471 14.70 8.52 -6.58
C VAL A 471 14.98 7.10 -7.08
N GLY A 472 14.86 6.84 -8.37
CA GLY A 472 15.17 5.54 -8.97
C GLY A 472 16.63 5.13 -8.79
N ASP A 473 17.56 6.05 -9.06
CA ASP A 473 19.00 5.80 -8.89
C ASP A 473 19.37 5.70 -7.39
N ILE A 474 18.79 6.55 -6.56
CA ILE A 474 19.00 6.53 -5.10
C ILE A 474 18.56 5.18 -4.53
N ASN A 475 17.36 4.70 -4.91
CA ASN A 475 16.86 3.42 -4.43
C ASN A 475 17.71 2.24 -4.93
N THR A 476 18.17 2.28 -6.18
CA THR A 476 19.09 1.25 -6.71
C THR A 476 20.34 1.13 -5.84
N GLN A 477 20.91 2.25 -5.42
CA GLN A 477 22.08 2.24 -4.55
C GLN A 477 21.72 1.77 -3.12
N ARG A 478 20.56 2.16 -2.58
CA ARG A 478 20.06 1.64 -1.29
C ARG A 478 19.96 0.12 -1.31
N TYR A 479 19.39 -0.48 -2.37
CA TYR A 479 19.32 -1.95 -2.53
C TYR A 479 20.72 -2.57 -2.57
N THR A 480 21.64 -1.98 -3.32
CA THR A 480 23.01 -2.47 -3.44
C THR A 480 23.72 -2.48 -2.09
N VAL A 481 23.58 -1.41 -1.31
CA VAL A 481 24.19 -1.30 0.02
C VAL A 481 23.59 -2.34 0.97
N VAL A 482 22.26 -2.44 1.03
CA VAL A 482 21.59 -3.40 1.92
C VAL A 482 22.00 -4.83 1.58
N ASP A 483 22.03 -5.21 0.30
CA ASP A 483 22.38 -6.56 -0.14
C ASP A 483 23.83 -6.90 0.24
N LYS A 484 24.78 -6.05 -0.10
CA LYS A 484 26.19 -6.30 0.15
C LYS A 484 26.55 -6.30 1.63
N VAL A 485 25.93 -5.42 2.42
CA VAL A 485 26.13 -5.40 3.87
C VAL A 485 25.48 -6.64 4.50
N ALA A 486 24.25 -6.97 4.15
CA ALA A 486 23.56 -8.15 4.69
C ALA A 486 24.35 -9.44 4.45
N ARG A 487 24.95 -9.59 3.26
CA ARG A 487 25.76 -10.75 2.90
C ARG A 487 27.20 -10.73 3.48
N GLY A 488 27.57 -9.63 4.14
CA GLY A 488 28.92 -9.47 4.73
C GLY A 488 30.00 -9.17 3.71
N GLU A 489 29.64 -8.76 2.49
CA GLU A 489 30.60 -8.31 1.47
C GLU A 489 31.19 -6.93 1.81
N TRP A 490 30.39 -6.11 2.47
CA TRP A 490 30.79 -4.80 3.02
C TRP A 490 30.50 -4.73 4.51
N SER A 491 31.32 -4.00 5.25
CA SER A 491 30.93 -3.51 6.56
C SER A 491 29.83 -2.47 6.44
N VAL A 492 29.10 -2.19 7.51
CA VAL A 492 28.08 -1.13 7.53
C VAL A 492 28.68 0.21 7.13
N ASP A 493 29.83 0.56 7.70
CA ASP A 493 30.49 1.85 7.41
C ASP A 493 30.95 1.94 5.95
N GLU A 494 31.47 0.86 5.39
CA GLU A 494 31.82 0.79 3.97
C GLU A 494 30.57 0.95 3.09
N GLY A 495 29.49 0.26 3.40
CA GLY A 495 28.21 0.38 2.67
C GLY A 495 27.69 1.81 2.69
N MET A 496 27.70 2.48 3.84
CA MET A 496 27.26 3.87 3.97
C MET A 496 28.19 4.84 3.23
N LYS A 497 29.50 4.55 3.24
CA LYS A 497 30.46 5.31 2.42
C LYS A 497 30.15 5.18 0.93
N GLN A 498 29.92 3.96 0.44
CA GLN A 498 29.57 3.71 -0.96
C GLN A 498 28.24 4.38 -1.35
N TYR A 499 27.24 4.42 -0.44
CA TYR A 499 26.01 5.17 -0.65
C TYR A 499 26.30 6.66 -0.87
N THR A 500 27.05 7.28 0.04
CA THR A 500 27.39 8.70 -0.04
C THR A 500 28.22 9.02 -1.30
N ASP A 501 29.23 8.20 -1.59
CA ASP A 501 30.13 8.42 -2.74
C ASP A 501 29.38 8.30 -4.09
N THR A 502 28.35 7.42 -4.16
CA THR A 502 27.66 7.11 -5.43
C THR A 502 26.48 8.03 -5.68
N VAL A 503 25.64 8.28 -4.67
CA VAL A 503 24.39 9.04 -4.84
C VAL A 503 24.28 10.26 -3.91
N GLY A 504 25.30 10.61 -3.14
CA GLY A 504 25.23 11.71 -2.19
C GLY A 504 24.81 13.04 -2.83
N SER A 505 25.33 13.39 -4.00
CA SER A 505 24.93 14.60 -4.74
C SER A 505 23.46 14.56 -5.17
N LYS A 506 22.93 13.38 -5.54
CA LYS A 506 21.51 13.20 -5.89
C LYS A 506 20.63 13.32 -4.64
N VAL A 507 21.06 12.77 -3.52
CA VAL A 507 20.38 12.90 -2.22
C VAL A 507 20.32 14.36 -1.79
N GLU A 508 21.42 15.10 -1.91
CA GLU A 508 21.46 16.54 -1.61
C GLU A 508 20.51 17.34 -2.51
N ALA A 509 20.48 17.06 -3.81
CA ALA A 509 19.58 17.71 -4.76
C ALA A 509 18.11 17.41 -4.43
N ALA A 510 17.78 16.16 -4.13
CA ALA A 510 16.43 15.75 -3.72
C ALA A 510 16.00 16.44 -2.41
N LEU A 511 16.86 16.46 -1.39
CA LEU A 511 16.58 17.14 -0.11
C LEU A 511 16.46 18.65 -0.28
N LYS A 512 17.28 19.26 -1.13
CA LYS A 512 17.17 20.69 -1.46
C LYS A 512 15.80 20.98 -2.05
N SER A 513 15.38 20.23 -3.08
CA SER A 513 14.07 20.39 -3.72
C SER A 513 12.91 20.23 -2.73
N LEU A 514 12.93 19.19 -1.87
CA LEU A 514 11.93 18.97 -0.85
C LEU A 514 11.86 20.14 0.15
N ASN A 515 13.01 20.60 0.63
CA ASN A 515 13.08 21.67 1.62
C ASN A 515 12.70 23.04 1.06
N GLU A 516 13.06 23.34 -0.18
CA GLU A 516 12.67 24.60 -0.85
C GLU A 516 11.16 24.63 -1.12
N GLN A 517 10.57 23.50 -1.48
CA GLN A 517 9.14 23.43 -1.85
C GLN A 517 8.24 23.26 -0.62
N PHE A 518 8.67 22.51 0.40
CA PHE A 518 7.77 22.02 1.46
C PHE A 518 8.17 22.37 2.88
N ALA A 519 9.43 22.73 3.19
CA ALA A 519 9.79 23.10 4.55
C ALA A 519 9.23 24.47 4.93
N GLY A 520 8.63 24.53 6.11
CA GLY A 520 8.05 25.80 6.62
C GLY A 520 6.66 26.13 6.11
N LYS A 521 6.00 25.21 5.43
CA LYS A 521 4.61 25.36 4.97
C LYS A 521 3.66 24.44 5.75
#